data_87a3fc79fc26e124dc6e2fc1d545b04f
#
_entry.id   87a3fc79fc26e124dc6e2fc1d545b04f
#
_cell.length_a   1.000
_cell.length_b   1.000
_cell.length_c   1.000
_cell.angle_alpha   90.00
_cell.angle_beta   90.00
_cell.angle_gamma   90.00
#
_symmetry.space_group_name_H-M   'P 1'
#
loop_
_entity.id
_entity.type
_entity.pdbx_description
1 polymer ?
#
loop_
_entity_poly.entity_id
_entity_poly.type
_entity_poly.pdbx_seq_one_letter_code
_entity_poly.pdbx_strand_id
1 'polypeptide(L)'
;MADYHYVTVSNWFQATSEEELRKAVENILRDDDIEVKITDDNKKLFKLSFNGCFSKDGENYSYNDLIEDFQKILPEGEVLTIFVSGHEKLRYVDCSVTVITNKKHKTKSLYDIAKSITKDLL
;
A
#
# COMPACT_ATOMS: atom_id res chain seq x y z
N MET A 1 -21.79 -16.17 4.49
CA MET A 1 -20.36 -15.89 4.49
C MET A 1 -20.10 -14.51 3.89
N ALA A 2 -19.28 -13.74 4.56
CA ALA A 2 -18.96 -12.39 4.10
C ALA A 2 -18.00 -12.44 2.91
N ASP A 3 -18.36 -11.76 1.82
CA ASP A 3 -17.50 -11.62 0.65
C ASP A 3 -16.81 -10.26 0.72
N TYR A 4 -15.59 -10.25 1.23
CA TYR A 4 -14.76 -9.05 1.25
C TYR A 4 -13.96 -8.96 -0.03
N HIS A 5 -14.08 -7.82 -0.68
CA HIS A 5 -13.31 -7.52 -1.88
C HIS A 5 -12.38 -6.34 -1.59
N TYR A 6 -11.09 -6.58 -1.70
CA TYR A 6 -10.08 -5.55 -1.47
C TYR A 6 -9.26 -5.32 -2.73
N VAL A 7 -8.97 -4.05 -2.98
CA VAL A 7 -8.09 -3.63 -4.07
C VAL A 7 -7.06 -2.68 -3.49
N THR A 8 -5.81 -2.89 -3.86
CA THR A 8 -4.70 -2.03 -3.44
C THR A 8 -4.07 -1.40 -4.68
N VAL A 9 -3.86 -0.09 -4.61
CA VAL A 9 -3.24 0.69 -5.69
C VAL A 9 -2.26 1.68 -5.07
N SER A 10 -1.08 1.82 -5.67
CA SER A 10 -0.12 2.83 -5.24
C SER A 10 -0.08 4.02 -6.18
N ASN A 11 0.58 5.10 -5.73
CA ASN A 11 1.00 6.18 -6.64
C ASN A 11 2.18 5.69 -7.50
N TRP A 12 2.57 6.50 -8.46
CA TRP A 12 3.84 6.31 -9.17
C TRP A 12 4.98 6.73 -8.25
N PHE A 13 6.00 5.90 -8.14
CA PHE A 13 7.13 6.16 -7.23
C PHE A 13 8.43 5.64 -7.82
N GLN A 14 9.55 6.20 -7.33
CA GLN A 14 10.89 5.74 -7.67
C GLN A 14 11.34 4.69 -6.65
N ALA A 15 12.08 3.70 -7.13
CA ALA A 15 12.72 2.70 -6.27
C ALA A 15 14.21 2.65 -6.60
N THR A 16 15.03 2.38 -5.60
CA THR A 16 16.48 2.30 -5.79
C THR A 16 16.89 1.08 -6.61
N SER A 17 16.07 0.02 -6.60
CA SER A 17 16.34 -1.21 -7.32
C SER A 17 15.04 -1.90 -7.68
N GLU A 18 14.85 -2.19 -8.97
CA GLU A 18 13.70 -2.94 -9.44
C GLU A 18 13.70 -4.37 -8.87
N GLU A 19 14.86 -5.00 -8.79
CA GLU A 19 14.98 -6.34 -8.26
C GLU A 19 14.54 -6.42 -6.80
N GLU A 20 14.98 -5.47 -5.98
CA GLU A 20 14.60 -5.40 -4.58
C GLU A 20 13.11 -5.08 -4.41
N LEU A 21 12.57 -4.23 -5.29
CA LEU A 21 11.14 -3.93 -5.30
C LEU A 21 10.34 -5.20 -5.56
N ARG A 22 10.73 -6.00 -6.55
CA ARG A 22 10.02 -7.24 -6.87
C ARG A 22 10.09 -8.25 -5.74
N LYS A 23 11.20 -8.30 -5.02
CA LYS A 23 11.32 -9.16 -3.82
C LYS A 23 10.37 -8.70 -2.72
N ALA A 24 10.28 -7.41 -2.48
CA ALA A 24 9.37 -6.88 -1.47
C ALA A 24 7.91 -7.16 -1.84
N VAL A 25 7.57 -7.03 -3.11
CA VAL A 25 6.23 -7.29 -3.63
C VAL A 25 5.81 -8.74 -3.42
N GLU A 26 6.73 -9.68 -3.57
CA GLU A 26 6.43 -11.11 -3.39
C GLU A 26 6.02 -11.45 -1.96
N ASN A 27 6.37 -10.62 -1.00
CA ASN A 27 6.02 -10.83 0.41
C ASN A 27 4.63 -10.32 0.77
N ILE A 28 3.92 -9.73 -0.16
CA ILE A 28 2.57 -9.22 0.07
C ILE A 28 1.56 -10.35 -0.08
N LEU A 29 0.65 -10.46 0.90
CA LEU A 29 -0.48 -11.41 0.81
C LEU A 29 -1.47 -10.91 -0.23
N ARG A 30 -1.75 -11.72 -1.23
CA ARG A 30 -2.60 -11.33 -2.35
C ARG A 30 -3.35 -12.53 -2.91
N ASP A 31 -4.47 -12.24 -3.59
CA ASP A 31 -5.28 -13.26 -4.25
C ASP A 31 -4.77 -13.57 -5.66
N ASP A 32 -4.23 -12.55 -6.33
CA ASP A 32 -3.74 -12.63 -7.71
C ASP A 32 -2.30 -12.14 -7.79
N ASP A 33 -1.72 -12.26 -8.98
CA ASP A 33 -0.43 -11.66 -9.26
C ASP A 33 -0.51 -10.13 -9.14
N ILE A 34 0.55 -9.54 -8.63
CA ILE A 34 0.65 -8.09 -8.50
C ILE A 34 1.11 -7.51 -9.84
N GLU A 35 0.34 -6.56 -10.35
CA GLU A 35 0.74 -5.82 -11.52
C GLU A 35 1.71 -4.72 -11.10
N VAL A 36 2.93 -4.77 -11.65
CA VAL A 36 3.93 -3.73 -11.47
C VAL A 36 4.08 -3.00 -12.79
N LYS A 37 3.51 -1.78 -12.86
CA LYS A 37 3.64 -0.94 -14.05
C LYS A 37 4.92 -0.14 -13.96
N ILE A 38 5.60 0.02 -15.10
CA ILE A 38 6.86 0.72 -15.20
C ILE A 38 6.76 1.75 -16.34
N THR A 39 7.22 2.98 -16.08
CA THR A 39 7.27 3.99 -17.15
C THR A 39 8.47 3.79 -18.06
N ASP A 40 8.33 4.21 -19.33
CA ASP A 40 9.38 4.07 -20.35
C ASP A 40 10.29 5.30 -20.45
N ASP A 41 10.11 6.29 -19.58
CA ASP A 41 10.90 7.52 -19.63
C ASP A 41 12.24 7.38 -18.89
N ASN A 42 13.07 8.44 -18.91
CA ASN A 42 14.37 8.45 -18.27
C ASN A 42 14.31 8.27 -16.76
N LYS A 43 13.17 8.60 -16.15
CA LYS A 43 12.92 8.34 -14.75
C LYS A 43 12.03 7.12 -14.66
N LYS A 44 12.62 6.00 -14.30
CA LYS A 44 11.87 4.76 -14.14
C LYS A 44 10.98 4.85 -12.91
N LEU A 45 9.69 5.00 -13.14
CA LEU A 45 8.68 5.04 -12.07
C LEU A 45 7.90 3.74 -12.05
N PHE A 46 7.49 3.35 -10.86
CA PHE A 46 6.76 2.11 -10.62
C PHE A 46 5.39 2.41 -10.02
N LYS A 47 4.43 1.58 -10.35
CA LYS A 47 3.09 1.63 -9.75
C LYS A 47 2.61 0.22 -9.50
N LEU A 48 2.10 -0.02 -8.30
CA LEU A 48 1.58 -1.33 -7.90
C LEU A 48 0.06 -1.34 -7.93
N SER A 49 -0.52 -2.44 -8.39
CA SER A 49 -1.96 -2.69 -8.26
C SER A 49 -2.21 -4.18 -8.14
N PHE A 50 -3.13 -4.55 -7.26
CA PHE A 50 -3.48 -5.96 -7.06
C PHE A 50 -4.79 -6.10 -6.30
N ASN A 51 -5.39 -7.27 -6.40
CA ASN A 51 -6.55 -7.65 -5.60
C ASN A 51 -6.03 -8.22 -4.27
N GLY A 52 -6.51 -7.66 -3.18
CA GLY A 52 -6.06 -8.01 -1.84
C GLY A 52 -5.66 -6.78 -1.04
N CYS A 53 -5.39 -6.98 0.24
CA CYS A 53 -4.94 -5.93 1.16
C CYS A 53 -3.43 -5.79 1.12
N PHE A 54 -2.94 -4.61 1.49
CA PHE A 54 -1.52 -4.41 1.71
C PHE A 54 -1.14 -4.99 3.08
N SER A 55 -0.86 -6.28 3.10
CA SER A 55 -0.48 -7.01 4.31
C SER A 55 0.57 -8.06 3.97
N LYS A 56 1.26 -8.55 4.99
CA LYS A 56 2.36 -9.48 4.83
C LYS A 56 1.88 -10.92 4.72
N ASP A 57 2.45 -11.68 3.78
CA ASP A 57 2.26 -13.11 3.68
C ASP A 57 3.32 -13.82 4.53
N GLY A 58 2.88 -14.74 5.39
CA GLY A 58 3.76 -15.56 6.20
C GLY A 58 3.71 -15.25 7.69
N GLU A 59 3.91 -16.30 8.51
CA GLU A 59 3.78 -16.21 9.96
C GLU A 59 4.94 -15.50 10.65
N ASN A 60 6.11 -15.50 10.01
CA ASN A 60 7.34 -14.95 10.62
C ASN A 60 7.58 -13.48 10.30
N TYR A 61 6.64 -12.83 9.63
CA TYR A 61 6.77 -11.44 9.24
C TYR A 61 5.62 -10.63 9.79
N SER A 62 5.92 -9.46 10.32
CA SER A 62 4.90 -8.51 10.76
C SER A 62 4.61 -7.49 9.65
N TYR A 63 3.53 -6.71 9.83
CA TYR A 63 3.24 -5.58 8.97
C TYR A 63 4.40 -4.58 8.95
N ASN A 64 5.06 -4.39 10.10
CA ASN A 64 6.22 -3.50 10.18
C ASN A 64 7.39 -4.00 9.33
N ASP A 65 7.58 -5.32 9.23
CA ASP A 65 8.62 -5.88 8.35
C ASP A 65 8.35 -5.55 6.89
N LEU A 66 7.08 -5.62 6.48
CA LEU A 66 6.68 -5.26 5.12
C LEU A 66 6.96 -3.78 4.84
N ILE A 67 6.62 -2.91 5.78
CA ILE A 67 6.90 -1.47 5.68
C ILE A 67 8.40 -1.24 5.56
N GLU A 68 9.21 -1.90 6.39
CA GLU A 68 10.67 -1.75 6.35
C GLU A 68 11.25 -2.20 5.01
N ASP A 69 10.74 -3.29 4.43
CA ASP A 69 11.19 -3.76 3.13
C ASP A 69 10.99 -2.68 2.05
N PHE A 70 9.86 -1.99 2.09
CA PHE A 70 9.61 -0.89 1.16
C PHE A 70 10.43 0.36 1.47
N GLN A 71 10.65 0.66 2.75
CA GLN A 71 11.47 1.80 3.15
C GLN A 71 12.89 1.70 2.60
N LYS A 72 13.45 0.49 2.58
CA LYS A 72 14.82 0.25 2.10
C LYS A 72 15.01 0.56 0.62
N ILE A 73 13.95 0.51 -0.17
CA ILE A 73 14.02 0.72 -1.61
C ILE A 73 13.56 2.12 -2.04
N LEU A 74 13.13 2.96 -1.11
CA LEU A 74 12.70 4.32 -1.41
C LEU A 74 13.88 5.28 -1.30
N PRO A 75 14.18 6.03 -2.37
CA PRO A 75 15.19 7.09 -2.30
C PRO A 75 14.78 8.16 -1.29
N GLU A 76 15.75 8.93 -0.81
CA GLU A 76 15.48 10.05 0.06
C GLU A 76 14.58 11.07 -0.65
N GLY A 77 13.54 11.50 0.04
CA GLY A 77 12.56 12.45 -0.52
C GLY A 77 11.44 11.81 -1.31
N GLU A 78 11.51 10.50 -1.56
CA GLU A 78 10.43 9.81 -2.27
C GLU A 78 9.32 9.41 -1.31
N VAL A 79 8.09 9.43 -1.82
CA VAL A 79 6.90 9.08 -1.06
C VAL A 79 6.13 7.99 -1.79
N LEU A 80 5.93 6.87 -1.12
CA LEU A 80 5.08 5.78 -1.60
C LEU A 80 3.74 5.88 -0.87
N THR A 81 2.67 6.04 -1.63
CA THR A 81 1.31 6.09 -1.08
C THR A 81 0.55 4.86 -1.51
N ILE A 82 0.04 4.12 -0.54
CA ILE A 82 -0.72 2.89 -0.76
C ILE A 82 -2.18 3.15 -0.41
N PHE A 83 -3.06 2.97 -1.39
CA PHE A 83 -4.50 3.08 -1.21
C PHE A 83 -5.10 1.68 -1.16
N VAL A 84 -5.81 1.37 -0.10
CA VAL A 84 -6.54 0.10 0.04
C VAL A 84 -8.02 0.42 0.14
N SER A 85 -8.82 -0.19 -0.73
CA SER A 85 -10.26 -0.04 -0.73
C SER A 85 -10.91 -1.41 -0.65
N GLY A 86 -11.84 -1.59 0.28
CA GLY A 86 -12.53 -2.85 0.46
C GLY A 86 -14.01 -2.65 0.74
N HIS A 87 -14.79 -3.64 0.41
CA HIS A 87 -16.21 -3.64 0.69
C HIS A 87 -16.76 -5.06 0.84
N GLU A 88 -17.82 -5.18 1.60
CA GLU A 88 -18.64 -6.37 1.67
C GLU A 88 -20.04 -5.97 1.27
N LYS A 89 -20.40 -6.17 -0.01
CA LYS A 89 -21.70 -5.77 -0.56
C LYS A 89 -22.00 -4.31 -0.19
N LEU A 90 -23.19 -4.03 0.37
CA LEU A 90 -23.57 -2.68 0.79
C LEU A 90 -23.47 -2.47 2.30
N ARG A 91 -22.94 -3.45 3.02
CA ARG A 91 -22.92 -3.42 4.49
C ARG A 91 -21.67 -2.77 5.05
N TYR A 92 -20.58 -2.84 4.32
CA TYR A 92 -19.29 -2.50 4.89
C TYR A 92 -18.39 -1.89 3.82
N VAL A 93 -17.81 -0.77 4.17
CA VAL A 93 -16.81 -0.09 3.34
C VAL A 93 -15.60 0.15 4.22
N ASP A 94 -14.44 -0.33 3.78
CA ASP A 94 -13.19 -0.12 4.48
C ASP A 94 -12.18 0.43 3.51
N CYS A 95 -11.67 1.61 3.80
CA CYS A 95 -10.65 2.25 3.00
C CYS A 95 -9.58 2.79 3.91
N SER A 96 -8.34 2.67 3.47
CA SER A 96 -7.21 3.20 4.21
C SER A 96 -6.16 3.74 3.25
N VAL A 97 -5.32 4.62 3.76
CA VAL A 97 -4.16 5.12 3.04
C VAL A 97 -2.95 4.97 3.94
N THR A 98 -1.88 4.42 3.38
CA THR A 98 -0.59 4.30 4.06
C THR A 98 0.43 5.09 3.26
N VAL A 99 1.11 6.02 3.92
CA VAL A 99 2.17 6.81 3.33
C VAL A 99 3.49 6.35 3.91
N ILE A 100 4.43 6.00 3.05
CA ILE A 100 5.72 5.44 3.43
C ILE A 100 6.83 6.30 2.84
N THR A 101 7.78 6.70 3.68
CA THR A 101 9.05 7.29 3.24
C THR A 101 10.18 6.35 3.68
N ASN A 102 11.41 6.66 3.27
CA ASN A 102 12.55 5.83 3.67
C ASN A 102 12.80 5.80 5.19
N LYS A 103 12.16 6.70 5.94
CA LYS A 103 12.36 6.83 7.40
C LYS A 103 11.10 6.68 8.23
N LYS A 104 9.93 7.01 7.66
CA LYS A 104 8.67 7.09 8.42
C LYS A 104 7.53 6.48 7.62
N HIS A 105 6.47 6.15 8.34
CA HIS A 105 5.22 5.74 7.70
C HIS A 105 4.04 6.10 8.60
N LYS A 106 2.87 6.21 7.99
CA LYS A 106 1.63 6.48 8.72
C LYS A 106 0.45 5.95 7.93
N THR A 107 -0.51 5.36 8.64
CA THR A 107 -1.74 4.84 8.05
C THR A 107 -2.94 5.54 8.67
N LYS A 108 -3.91 5.91 7.84
CA LYS A 108 -5.21 6.42 8.28
C LYS A 108 -6.33 5.68 7.58
N SER A 109 -7.39 5.35 8.32
CA SER A 109 -8.61 4.78 7.77
C SER A 109 -9.62 5.88 7.46
N LEU A 110 -10.71 5.53 6.76
CA LEU A 110 -11.83 6.45 6.57
C LEU A 110 -12.42 6.89 7.90
N TYR A 111 -12.45 5.99 8.89
CA TYR A 111 -12.95 6.31 10.23
C TYR A 111 -12.10 7.38 10.91
N ASP A 112 -10.77 7.31 10.75
CA ASP A 112 -9.86 8.33 11.28
C ASP A 112 -10.12 9.68 10.63
N ILE A 113 -10.33 9.69 9.32
CA ILE A 113 -10.61 10.91 8.56
C ILE A 113 -11.96 11.49 8.99
N ALA A 114 -12.98 10.64 9.14
CA ALA A 114 -14.29 11.06 9.59
C ALA A 114 -14.25 11.70 10.98
N LYS A 115 -13.48 11.10 11.91
CA LYS A 115 -13.28 11.66 13.25
C LYS A 115 -12.62 13.03 13.19
N SER A 116 -11.63 13.17 12.35
CA SER A 116 -10.91 14.44 12.17
C SER A 116 -11.83 15.54 11.64
N ILE A 117 -12.65 15.22 10.63
CA ILE A 117 -13.62 16.13 10.06
C ILE A 117 -14.68 16.52 11.10
N THR A 118 -15.18 15.55 11.84
CA THR A 118 -16.19 15.79 12.89
C THR A 118 -15.63 16.74 13.95
N LYS A 119 -14.39 16.55 14.35
CA LYS A 119 -13.73 17.41 15.33
C LYS A 119 -13.62 18.84 14.83
N ASP A 120 -13.32 19.04 13.54
CA ASP A 120 -13.20 20.38 12.95
C ASP A 120 -14.56 21.08 12.84
N LEU A 121 -15.65 20.33 12.71
CA LEU A 121 -17.00 20.88 12.56
C LEU A 121 -17.72 21.16 13.89
N LEU A 122 -17.30 20.55 14.96
CA LEU A 122 -17.89 20.70 16.29
C LEU A 122 -16.98 21.51 17.20
#